data_16098bf601d7959ec13983048c0f3173
#
_entry.id   16098bf601d7959ec13983048c0f3173
#
_cell.length_a   1.000
_cell.length_b   1.000
_cell.length_c   1.000
_cell.angle_alpha   90.00
_cell.angle_beta   90.00
_cell.angle_gamma   90.00
#
_symmetry.space_group_name_H-M   'P 1'
#
loop_
_entity.id
_entity.type
_entity.pdbx_description
1 polymer ?
#
loop_
_entity_poly.entity_id
_entity_poly.type
_entity_poly.pdbx_seq_one_letter_code
_entity_poly.pdbx_strand_id
1 'polypeptide(L)'
;MARKNLGAKPYIMPMPVLMVSSYDEDEKPCSMVAVWGGISNEKEITITVASQRHTLKGILARGAFTVSMADVENEAACDYLGITTGNKVEDKFEKSGLHATKSEFVDAPIIDELPFAVECRVKSYDEETWRLVGEIVNVSLDERILGENGKVSFEKFHPLAFDWMNKIYLSIGEKVGDAYRDGLALR
;
A
#
# COMPACT_ATOMS: atom_id res chain seq x y z
N MET A 1 15.55 -14.18 -30.22
CA MET A 1 14.33 -14.42 -29.42
C MET A 1 13.14 -13.75 -30.09
N ALA A 2 12.01 -14.45 -30.24
CA ALA A 2 10.78 -13.86 -30.78
C ALA A 2 10.03 -13.12 -29.64
N ARG A 3 9.55 -11.90 -29.94
CA ARG A 3 8.70 -11.13 -29.01
C ARG A 3 7.26 -11.16 -29.50
N LYS A 4 6.30 -11.29 -28.55
CA LYS A 4 4.88 -11.18 -28.85
C LYS A 4 4.41 -9.76 -28.51
N ASN A 5 3.79 -9.07 -29.45
CA ASN A 5 3.21 -7.74 -29.22
C ASN A 5 1.80 -7.88 -28.62
N LEU A 6 1.53 -7.19 -27.52
CA LEU A 6 0.26 -7.24 -26.79
C LEU A 6 -0.56 -5.94 -26.93
N GLY A 7 -0.04 -4.95 -27.67
CA GLY A 7 -0.63 -3.61 -27.75
C GLY A 7 -0.45 -2.83 -26.43
N ALA A 8 -1.19 -1.72 -26.31
CA ALA A 8 -1.17 -0.89 -25.08
C ALA A 8 -1.90 -1.62 -23.95
N LYS A 9 -1.16 -2.06 -22.94
CA LYS A 9 -1.65 -2.75 -21.75
C LYS A 9 -0.91 -2.23 -20.51
N PRO A 10 -1.57 -2.11 -19.34
CA PRO A 10 -0.93 -1.65 -18.10
C PRO A 10 -0.17 -2.79 -17.42
N TYR A 11 0.69 -3.49 -18.14
CA TYR A 11 1.41 -4.66 -17.63
C TYR A 11 2.82 -4.28 -17.21
N ILE A 12 2.99 -4.10 -15.91
CA ILE A 12 4.28 -4.02 -15.25
C ILE A 12 4.23 -4.91 -14.00
N MET A 13 5.30 -5.62 -13.73
CA MET A 13 5.40 -6.54 -12.59
C MET A 13 6.80 -6.47 -11.98
N PRO A 14 6.92 -6.64 -10.66
CA PRO A 14 5.84 -6.76 -9.67
C PRO A 14 5.19 -5.41 -9.38
N MET A 15 3.89 -5.41 -9.00
CA MET A 15 3.21 -4.23 -8.48
C MET A 15 3.06 -4.37 -6.96
N PRO A 16 3.21 -3.30 -6.17
CA PRO A 16 2.97 -3.37 -4.74
C PRO A 16 1.49 -3.58 -4.45
N VAL A 17 1.18 -4.19 -3.29
CA VAL A 17 -0.18 -4.26 -2.75
C VAL A 17 -0.26 -3.32 -1.57
N LEU A 18 -0.79 -2.12 -1.81
CA LEU A 18 -0.85 -1.04 -0.84
C LEU A 18 -2.23 -1.00 -0.19
N MET A 19 -2.26 -1.05 1.15
CA MET A 19 -3.46 -0.82 1.96
C MET A 19 -3.53 0.66 2.29
N VAL A 20 -4.44 1.40 1.63
CA VAL A 20 -4.63 2.84 1.86
C VAL A 20 -5.78 3.02 2.83
N SER A 21 -5.51 3.67 3.97
CA SER A 21 -6.45 3.78 5.08
C SER A 21 -6.70 5.22 5.50
N SER A 22 -7.93 5.51 5.90
CA SER A 22 -8.35 6.77 6.49
C SER A 22 -9.53 6.51 7.44
N TYR A 23 -9.90 7.49 8.27
CA TYR A 23 -11.19 7.48 8.96
C TYR A 23 -12.28 8.02 8.05
N ASP A 24 -13.47 7.46 8.15
CA ASP A 24 -14.69 8.01 7.53
C ASP A 24 -15.28 9.17 8.36
N GLU A 25 -16.51 9.60 8.01
CA GLU A 25 -17.23 10.67 8.70
C GLU A 25 -17.66 10.30 10.12
N ASP A 26 -17.85 9.00 10.40
CA ASP A 26 -18.21 8.44 11.70
C ASP A 26 -16.99 8.02 12.54
N GLU A 27 -15.78 8.44 12.16
CA GLU A 27 -14.52 8.07 12.81
C GLU A 27 -14.20 6.57 12.76
N LYS A 28 -14.86 5.80 11.87
CA LYS A 28 -14.58 4.39 11.68
C LYS A 28 -13.39 4.20 10.72
N PRO A 29 -12.49 3.25 11.01
CA PRO A 29 -11.43 2.91 10.07
C PRO A 29 -11.99 2.44 8.74
N CYS A 30 -11.47 2.96 7.65
CA CYS A 30 -11.79 2.54 6.29
C CYS A 30 -10.51 2.31 5.51
N SER A 31 -10.41 1.17 4.84
CA SER A 31 -9.23 0.81 4.04
C SER A 31 -9.62 0.26 2.68
N MET A 32 -8.72 0.38 1.72
CA MET A 32 -8.83 -0.16 0.37
C MET A 32 -7.48 -0.63 -0.15
N VAL A 33 -7.48 -1.56 -1.10
CA VAL A 33 -6.28 -1.93 -1.85
C VAL A 33 -6.05 -0.95 -2.99
N ALA A 34 -4.80 -0.52 -3.14
CA ALA A 34 -4.29 0.15 -4.32
C ALA A 34 -3.04 -0.58 -4.82
N VAL A 35 -2.95 -0.81 -6.13
CA VAL A 35 -1.79 -1.43 -6.78
C VAL A 35 -1.06 -0.47 -7.72
N TRP A 36 -1.68 0.67 -8.03
CA TRP A 36 -1.10 1.73 -8.85
C TRP A 36 -0.61 2.86 -7.95
N GLY A 37 0.64 2.72 -7.48
CA GLY A 37 1.24 3.70 -6.58
C GLY A 37 2.66 3.33 -6.19
N GLY A 38 3.32 4.27 -5.54
CA GLY A 38 4.69 4.11 -5.04
C GLY A 38 5.33 5.45 -4.68
N ILE A 39 6.55 5.38 -4.21
CA ILE A 39 7.36 6.56 -3.88
C ILE A 39 7.61 7.37 -5.16
N SER A 40 7.27 8.64 -5.16
CA SER A 40 7.45 9.57 -6.28
C SER A 40 8.66 10.52 -6.11
N ASN A 41 9.06 10.78 -4.86
CA ASN A 41 10.33 11.41 -4.51
C ASN A 41 10.69 11.08 -3.04
N GLU A 42 11.75 11.69 -2.49
CA GLU A 42 12.26 11.38 -1.14
C GLU A 42 11.25 11.58 -0.01
N LYS A 43 10.21 12.37 -0.22
CA LYS A 43 9.19 12.71 0.79
C LYS A 43 7.76 12.60 0.27
N GLU A 44 7.55 11.96 -0.87
CA GLU A 44 6.22 11.87 -1.46
C GLU A 44 5.91 10.47 -1.97
N ILE A 45 4.66 10.11 -1.78
CA ILE A 45 4.03 8.93 -2.37
C ILE A 45 2.91 9.37 -3.30
N THR A 46 2.79 8.73 -4.45
CA THR A 46 1.69 8.95 -5.41
C THR A 46 0.91 7.67 -5.60
N ILE A 47 -0.41 7.74 -5.47
CA ILE A 47 -1.31 6.59 -5.59
C ILE A 47 -2.47 6.98 -6.49
N THR A 48 -2.88 6.09 -7.40
CA THR A 48 -4.09 6.28 -8.19
C THR A 48 -5.30 5.77 -7.41
N VAL A 49 -6.19 6.69 -7.03
CA VAL A 49 -7.41 6.40 -6.25
C VAL A 49 -8.61 6.95 -7.00
N ALA A 50 -9.43 6.07 -7.57
CA ALA A 50 -10.60 6.49 -8.32
C ALA A 50 -11.60 7.27 -7.46
N SER A 51 -12.21 8.33 -8.02
CA SER A 51 -13.06 9.31 -7.30
C SER A 51 -14.25 8.69 -6.56
N GLN A 52 -14.77 7.54 -7.06
CA GLN A 52 -15.90 6.84 -6.44
C GLN A 52 -15.51 5.97 -5.22
N ARG A 53 -14.23 5.90 -4.84
CA ARG A 53 -13.80 5.09 -3.68
C ARG A 53 -14.27 5.71 -2.38
N HIS A 54 -14.90 4.90 -1.52
CA HIS A 54 -15.38 5.36 -0.20
C HIS A 54 -14.25 5.94 0.65
N THR A 55 -13.12 5.25 0.73
CA THR A 55 -11.95 5.68 1.50
C THR A 55 -11.42 7.05 1.07
N LEU A 56 -11.55 7.42 -0.22
CA LEU A 56 -11.09 8.73 -0.72
C LEU A 56 -11.83 9.89 -0.04
N LYS A 57 -13.12 9.74 0.27
CA LYS A 57 -13.90 10.78 0.95
C LYS A 57 -13.28 11.13 2.31
N GLY A 58 -12.95 10.12 3.11
CA GLY A 58 -12.28 10.28 4.38
C GLY A 58 -10.89 10.91 4.22
N ILE A 59 -10.10 10.44 3.26
CA ILE A 59 -8.76 10.99 2.94
C ILE A 59 -8.84 12.49 2.69
N LEU A 60 -9.75 12.93 1.83
CA LEU A 60 -9.87 14.34 1.46
C LEU A 60 -10.45 15.19 2.60
N ALA A 61 -11.42 14.66 3.35
CA ALA A 61 -12.03 15.36 4.48
C ALA A 61 -11.03 15.58 5.63
N ARG A 62 -10.17 14.59 5.91
CA ARG A 62 -9.19 14.65 7.00
C ARG A 62 -7.83 15.21 6.58
N GLY A 63 -7.58 15.31 5.27
CA GLY A 63 -6.28 15.71 4.74
C GLY A 63 -5.15 14.76 5.10
N ALA A 64 -5.46 13.50 5.42
CA ALA A 64 -4.50 12.52 5.93
C ALA A 64 -4.88 11.08 5.53
N PHE A 65 -3.88 10.23 5.41
CA PHE A 65 -4.03 8.79 5.17
C PHE A 65 -2.78 8.03 5.59
N THR A 66 -2.93 6.73 5.77
CA THR A 66 -1.79 5.82 5.91
C THR A 66 -1.73 4.86 4.74
N VAL A 67 -0.53 4.33 4.50
CA VAL A 67 -0.28 3.30 3.49
C VAL A 67 0.50 2.17 4.15
N SER A 68 -0.15 1.03 4.35
CA SER A 68 0.53 -0.18 4.80
C SER A 68 0.80 -1.10 3.61
N MET A 69 1.77 -1.99 3.74
CA MET A 69 2.01 -3.03 2.74
C MET A 69 1.27 -4.29 3.16
N ALA A 70 0.40 -4.81 2.28
CA ALA A 70 -0.21 -6.12 2.51
C ALA A 70 0.85 -7.22 2.52
N ASP A 71 0.67 -8.21 3.37
CA ASP A 71 1.58 -9.34 3.53
C ASP A 71 0.88 -10.70 3.31
N VAL A 72 1.68 -11.76 3.26
CA VAL A 72 1.19 -13.13 3.01
C VAL A 72 0.28 -13.60 4.13
N GLU A 73 0.51 -13.19 5.38
CA GLU A 73 -0.23 -13.64 6.54
C GLU A 73 -1.66 -13.08 6.56
N ASN A 74 -1.83 -11.86 6.04
CA ASN A 74 -3.10 -11.12 6.03
C ASN A 74 -3.73 -11.02 4.63
N GLU A 75 -3.27 -11.81 3.65
CA GLU A 75 -3.66 -11.73 2.24
C GLU A 75 -5.18 -11.70 2.05
N ALA A 76 -5.90 -12.65 2.61
CA ALA A 76 -7.35 -12.77 2.44
C ALA A 76 -8.13 -11.57 3.02
N ALA A 77 -7.70 -11.05 4.18
CA ALA A 77 -8.31 -9.86 4.79
C ALA A 77 -8.05 -8.61 3.96
N CYS A 78 -6.82 -8.46 3.44
CA CYS A 78 -6.45 -7.37 2.55
C CYS A 78 -7.22 -7.44 1.23
N ASP A 79 -7.32 -8.61 0.59
CA ASP A 79 -8.09 -8.80 -0.64
C ASP A 79 -9.58 -8.47 -0.41
N TYR A 80 -10.18 -8.95 0.70
CA TYR A 80 -11.54 -8.61 1.07
C TYR A 80 -11.77 -7.10 1.13
N LEU A 81 -10.86 -6.34 1.74
CA LEU A 81 -10.92 -4.88 1.77
C LEU A 81 -10.75 -4.24 0.38
N GLY A 82 -10.08 -4.93 -0.55
CA GLY A 82 -9.91 -4.49 -1.93
C GLY A 82 -11.15 -4.66 -2.80
N ILE A 83 -11.82 -5.82 -2.69
CA ILE A 83 -12.97 -6.20 -3.51
C ILE A 83 -14.31 -5.70 -2.94
N THR A 84 -14.38 -5.41 -1.63
CA THR A 84 -15.56 -4.92 -0.96
C THR A 84 -15.59 -3.39 -0.95
N THR A 85 -16.72 -2.78 -1.31
CA THR A 85 -16.87 -1.32 -1.24
C THR A 85 -17.58 -0.86 0.02
N GLY A 86 -17.00 0.12 0.74
CA GLY A 86 -17.61 0.78 1.89
C GLY A 86 -18.90 1.54 1.55
N ASN A 87 -19.15 1.85 0.26
CA ASN A 87 -20.43 2.43 -0.16
C ASN A 87 -21.60 1.46 -0.04
N LYS A 88 -21.36 0.16 0.12
CA LYS A 88 -22.40 -0.88 0.24
C LYS A 88 -22.33 -1.68 1.55
N VAL A 89 -21.14 -1.76 2.15
CA VAL A 89 -20.89 -2.52 3.37
C VAL A 89 -20.23 -1.57 4.37
N GLU A 90 -21.05 -1.03 5.26
CA GLU A 90 -20.66 0.01 6.21
C GLU A 90 -19.56 -0.46 7.18
N ASP A 91 -19.66 -1.69 7.67
CA ASP A 91 -18.74 -2.31 8.64
C ASP A 91 -17.69 -3.22 7.98
N LYS A 92 -17.30 -2.90 6.74
CA LYS A 92 -16.36 -3.76 5.98
C LYS A 92 -15.00 -3.92 6.66
N PHE A 93 -14.50 -2.88 7.36
CA PHE A 93 -13.23 -2.97 8.04
C PHE A 93 -13.28 -3.95 9.20
N GLU A 94 -14.32 -3.86 10.04
CA GLU A 94 -14.55 -4.79 11.14
C GLU A 94 -14.70 -6.25 10.64
N LYS A 95 -15.46 -6.44 9.55
CA LYS A 95 -15.65 -7.76 8.91
C LYS A 95 -14.38 -8.36 8.32
N SER A 96 -13.36 -7.57 8.04
CA SER A 96 -12.06 -8.11 7.61
C SER A 96 -11.32 -8.84 8.72
N GLY A 97 -11.69 -8.60 9.98
CA GLY A 97 -11.02 -9.13 11.16
C GLY A 97 -9.71 -8.38 11.50
N LEU A 98 -9.37 -7.32 10.75
CA LEU A 98 -8.23 -6.47 11.05
C LEU A 98 -8.59 -5.41 12.09
N HIS A 99 -7.61 -4.97 12.87
CA HIS A 99 -7.71 -3.93 13.89
C HIS A 99 -6.94 -2.68 13.44
N ALA A 100 -7.24 -1.55 14.06
CA ALA A 100 -6.57 -0.32 13.72
C ALA A 100 -6.36 0.56 14.95
N THR A 101 -5.16 1.10 15.05
CA THR A 101 -4.77 2.11 16.05
C THR A 101 -4.60 3.46 15.35
N LYS A 102 -4.95 4.55 16.05
CA LYS A 102 -4.78 5.91 15.53
C LYS A 102 -3.29 6.26 15.43
N SER A 103 -2.87 6.81 14.29
CA SER A 103 -1.53 7.37 14.14
C SER A 103 -1.31 8.55 15.10
N GLU A 104 -0.08 8.66 15.63
CA GLU A 104 0.35 9.82 16.43
C GLU A 104 0.74 11.02 15.53
N PHE A 105 1.00 10.80 14.25
CA PHE A 105 1.56 11.80 13.34
C PHE A 105 0.53 12.41 12.39
N VAL A 106 -0.54 11.65 12.08
CA VAL A 106 -1.60 12.07 11.15
C VAL A 106 -2.98 11.61 11.62
N ASP A 107 -4.03 12.27 11.18
CA ASP A 107 -5.41 11.88 11.51
C ASP A 107 -5.90 10.74 10.62
N ALA A 108 -5.25 9.57 10.77
CA ALA A 108 -5.56 8.37 10.02
C ALA A 108 -5.25 7.10 10.84
N PRO A 109 -5.89 5.95 10.54
CA PRO A 109 -5.64 4.69 11.23
C PRO A 109 -4.41 3.97 10.67
N ILE A 110 -3.66 3.27 11.54
CA ILE A 110 -2.65 2.26 11.19
C ILE A 110 -3.29 0.90 11.40
N ILE A 111 -3.16 -0.01 10.44
CA ILE A 111 -3.63 -1.39 10.57
C ILE A 111 -2.62 -2.17 11.43
N ASP A 112 -3.07 -2.69 12.57
CA ASP A 112 -2.22 -3.26 13.61
C ASP A 112 -1.52 -4.57 13.17
N GLU A 113 -2.17 -5.37 12.32
CA GLU A 113 -1.63 -6.62 11.81
C GLU A 113 -0.54 -6.41 10.74
N LEU A 114 -0.56 -5.25 10.07
CA LEU A 114 0.40 -4.95 9.00
C LEU A 114 1.62 -4.21 9.56
N PRO A 115 2.81 -4.83 9.54
CA PRO A 115 3.96 -4.35 10.31
C PRO A 115 4.69 -3.15 9.69
N PHE A 116 4.21 -2.61 8.58
CA PHE A 116 4.81 -1.49 7.87
C PHE A 116 3.76 -0.46 7.51
N ALA A 117 3.92 0.78 7.95
CA ALA A 117 3.02 1.88 7.63
C ALA A 117 3.77 3.16 7.26
N VAL A 118 3.33 3.80 6.18
CA VAL A 118 3.75 5.15 5.76
C VAL A 118 2.61 6.10 6.10
N GLU A 119 2.90 7.12 6.88
CA GLU A 119 1.94 8.07 7.41
C GLU A 119 2.01 9.37 6.62
N CYS A 120 0.91 9.80 6.02
CA CYS A 120 0.89 10.81 4.97
C CYS A 120 -0.11 11.93 5.25
N ARG A 121 0.27 13.17 4.93
CA ARG A 121 -0.66 14.29 4.72
C ARG A 121 -0.99 14.42 3.24
N VAL A 122 -2.24 14.71 2.93
CA VAL A 122 -2.65 14.97 1.55
C VAL A 122 -1.98 16.26 1.06
N LYS A 123 -1.26 16.16 -0.04
CA LYS A 123 -0.67 17.30 -0.73
C LYS A 123 -1.57 17.77 -1.87
N SER A 124 -2.09 16.85 -2.66
CA SER A 124 -3.05 17.12 -3.72
C SER A 124 -3.82 15.88 -4.13
N TYR A 125 -4.99 16.09 -4.71
CA TYR A 125 -5.75 15.10 -5.44
C TYR A 125 -6.23 15.69 -6.75
N ASP A 126 -5.99 14.98 -7.85
CA ASP A 126 -6.40 15.36 -9.20
C ASP A 126 -7.55 14.43 -9.64
N GLU A 127 -8.74 15.00 -9.82
CA GLU A 127 -9.96 14.26 -10.17
C GLU A 127 -9.93 13.68 -11.59
N GLU A 128 -9.22 14.30 -12.53
CA GLU A 128 -9.15 13.84 -13.92
C GLU A 128 -8.23 12.62 -14.05
N THR A 129 -7.10 12.64 -13.36
CA THR A 129 -6.11 11.57 -13.40
C THR A 129 -6.21 10.60 -12.23
N TRP A 130 -7.06 10.90 -11.22
CA TRP A 130 -7.22 10.16 -9.97
C TRP A 130 -5.94 10.08 -9.13
N ARG A 131 -5.02 11.02 -9.32
CA ARG A 131 -3.76 11.04 -8.59
C ARG A 131 -3.91 11.65 -7.22
N LEU A 132 -3.70 10.85 -6.20
CA LEU A 132 -3.50 11.28 -4.84
C LEU A 132 -2.00 11.39 -4.58
N VAL A 133 -1.55 12.57 -4.16
CA VAL A 133 -0.17 12.81 -3.74
C VAL A 133 -0.17 13.05 -2.24
N GLY A 134 0.62 12.27 -1.51
CA GLY A 134 0.83 12.40 -0.07
C GLY A 134 2.25 12.83 0.27
N GLU A 135 2.39 13.79 1.18
CA GLU A 135 3.65 14.08 1.86
C GLU A 135 3.86 13.02 2.94
N ILE A 136 4.98 12.32 2.88
CA ILE A 136 5.37 11.35 3.90
C ILE A 136 5.87 12.11 5.13
N VAL A 137 5.17 11.99 6.25
CA VAL A 137 5.55 12.65 7.52
C VAL A 137 6.19 11.68 8.49
N ASN A 138 5.88 10.40 8.40
CA ASN A 138 6.51 9.34 9.20
C ASN A 138 6.44 7.99 8.49
N VAL A 139 7.33 7.08 8.87
CA VAL A 139 7.27 5.65 8.54
C VAL A 139 7.43 4.89 9.83
N SER A 140 6.43 4.11 10.20
CA SER A 140 6.45 3.23 11.38
C SER A 140 6.60 1.77 10.96
N LEU A 141 7.38 1.05 11.75
CA LEU A 141 7.70 -0.35 11.56
C LEU A 141 7.53 -1.10 12.87
N ASP A 142 6.90 -2.27 12.80
CA ASP A 142 6.91 -3.22 13.91
C ASP A 142 8.32 -3.85 14.02
N GLU A 143 8.88 -3.87 15.22
CA GLU A 143 10.21 -4.42 15.48
C GLU A 143 10.32 -5.90 15.10
N ARG A 144 9.21 -6.65 15.07
CA ARG A 144 9.16 -8.06 14.67
C ARG A 144 9.71 -8.32 13.26
N ILE A 145 9.62 -7.33 12.35
CA ILE A 145 10.13 -7.46 10.98
C ILE A 145 11.57 -6.98 10.81
N LEU A 146 12.19 -6.47 11.86
CA LEU A 146 13.56 -5.98 11.79
C LEU A 146 14.58 -7.12 11.92
N GLY A 147 15.61 -7.07 11.10
CA GLY A 147 16.80 -7.91 11.22
C GLY A 147 17.77 -7.36 12.27
N GLU A 148 18.86 -8.08 12.53
CA GLU A 148 19.89 -7.70 13.51
C GLU A 148 20.56 -6.35 13.20
N ASN A 149 20.52 -5.91 11.94
CA ASN A 149 21.05 -4.63 11.49
C ASN A 149 20.05 -3.46 11.64
N GLY A 150 18.89 -3.69 12.26
CA GLY A 150 17.82 -2.70 12.45
C GLY A 150 17.08 -2.31 11.17
N LYS A 151 17.24 -3.06 10.08
CA LYS A 151 16.52 -2.87 8.81
C LYS A 151 15.48 -3.97 8.61
N VAL A 152 14.48 -3.69 7.77
CA VAL A 152 13.47 -4.69 7.40
C VAL A 152 14.15 -5.95 6.83
N SER A 153 13.79 -7.11 7.37
CA SER A 153 14.23 -8.42 6.91
C SER A 153 13.10 -9.08 6.12
N PHE A 154 13.36 -9.42 4.86
CA PHE A 154 12.40 -10.17 4.03
C PHE A 154 12.27 -11.66 4.44
N GLU A 155 13.07 -12.13 5.38
CA GLU A 155 12.88 -13.42 6.05
C GLU A 155 11.79 -13.37 7.14
N LYS A 156 11.51 -12.15 7.66
CA LYS A 156 10.52 -11.90 8.71
C LYS A 156 9.28 -11.15 8.20
N PHE A 157 9.40 -10.47 7.07
CA PHE A 157 8.33 -9.73 6.43
C PHE A 157 8.16 -10.21 5.00
N HIS A 158 6.97 -10.71 4.69
CA HIS A 158 6.63 -11.27 3.38
C HIS A 158 5.59 -10.38 2.68
N PRO A 159 5.96 -9.18 2.18
CA PRO A 159 5.02 -8.32 1.50
C PRO A 159 4.53 -8.96 0.19
N LEU A 160 3.28 -8.69 -0.15
CA LEU A 160 2.67 -9.15 -1.38
C LEU A 160 3.09 -8.32 -2.58
N ALA A 161 3.27 -8.98 -3.69
CA ALA A 161 3.32 -8.40 -5.02
C ALA A 161 2.09 -8.82 -5.83
N PHE A 162 1.55 -7.93 -6.65
CA PHE A 162 0.41 -8.20 -7.49
C PHE A 162 0.82 -8.40 -8.96
N ASP A 163 0.40 -9.48 -9.56
CA ASP A 163 0.48 -9.72 -10.99
C ASP A 163 -0.86 -9.33 -11.64
N TRP A 164 -0.88 -8.16 -12.27
CA TRP A 164 -2.05 -7.66 -12.97
C TRP A 164 -2.49 -8.54 -14.15
N MET A 165 -1.57 -9.22 -14.81
CA MET A 165 -1.85 -10.03 -16.00
C MET A 165 -2.65 -11.29 -15.64
N ASN A 166 -2.22 -11.99 -14.57
CA ASN A 166 -2.83 -13.24 -14.11
C ASN A 166 -3.85 -13.04 -12.99
N LYS A 167 -3.94 -11.84 -12.39
CA LYS A 167 -4.82 -11.52 -11.24
C LYS A 167 -4.52 -12.41 -10.03
N ILE A 168 -3.26 -12.50 -9.67
CA ILE A 168 -2.78 -13.28 -8.53
C ILE A 168 -1.87 -12.44 -7.64
N TYR A 169 -1.78 -12.82 -6.38
CA TYR A 169 -0.77 -12.33 -5.45
C TYR A 169 0.43 -13.27 -5.45
N LEU A 170 1.61 -12.69 -5.27
CA LEU A 170 2.90 -13.38 -5.20
C LEU A 170 3.66 -12.89 -3.98
N SER A 171 4.43 -13.76 -3.35
CA SER A 171 5.41 -13.36 -2.35
C SER A 171 6.68 -12.86 -3.04
N ILE A 172 7.41 -11.94 -2.38
CA ILE A 172 8.74 -11.53 -2.81
C ILE A 172 9.72 -12.66 -2.43
N GLY A 173 10.56 -13.06 -3.38
CA GLY A 173 11.54 -14.15 -3.21
C GLY A 173 12.81 -13.74 -2.45
N GLU A 174 13.81 -14.61 -2.54
CA GLU A 174 15.10 -14.44 -1.87
C GLU A 174 15.93 -13.29 -2.44
N LYS A 175 16.88 -12.79 -1.64
CA LYS A 175 17.90 -11.85 -2.09
C LYS A 175 18.72 -12.45 -3.22
N VAL A 176 18.85 -11.74 -4.35
CA VAL A 176 19.59 -12.19 -5.53
C VAL A 176 20.88 -11.40 -5.77
N GLY A 177 21.12 -10.31 -5.04
CA GLY A 177 22.32 -9.48 -5.21
C GLY A 177 22.32 -8.22 -4.36
N ASP A 178 23.41 -7.46 -4.44
CA ASP A 178 23.59 -6.18 -3.76
C ASP A 178 23.44 -5.01 -4.73
N ALA A 179 22.39 -4.22 -4.54
CA ALA A 179 22.17 -3.02 -5.33
C ALA A 179 23.34 -2.03 -5.19
N TYR A 180 23.69 -1.35 -6.29
CA TYR A 180 24.81 -0.40 -6.40
C TYR A 180 26.21 -1.01 -6.24
N ARG A 181 26.36 -2.31 -6.07
CA ARG A 181 27.62 -3.02 -5.85
C ARG A 181 27.92 -4.03 -6.95
N ASP A 182 27.00 -4.94 -7.23
CA ASP A 182 27.27 -6.06 -8.16
C ASP A 182 27.62 -5.58 -9.58
N GLY A 183 26.98 -4.50 -10.04
CA GLY A 183 27.30 -3.88 -11.33
C GLY A 183 28.71 -3.28 -11.45
N LEU A 184 29.43 -3.08 -10.32
CA LEU A 184 30.80 -2.57 -10.36
C LEU A 184 31.78 -3.56 -11.02
N ALA A 185 31.45 -4.84 -11.02
CA ALA A 185 32.26 -5.87 -11.69
C ALA A 185 32.33 -5.71 -13.23
N LEU A 186 31.44 -4.86 -13.80
CA LEU A 186 31.41 -4.56 -15.26
C LEU A 186 32.13 -3.26 -15.64
N ARG A 187 32.80 -2.61 -14.70
CA ARG A 187 33.58 -1.37 -14.91
C ARG A 187 35.01 -1.63 -15.29
#